data_21177f2352ccc11f6763f40a056a4faa
#
_entry.id   21177f2352ccc11f6763f40a056a4faa
#
_cell.length_a   1.000
_cell.length_b   1.000
_cell.length_c   1.000
_cell.angle_alpha   90.00
_cell.angle_beta   90.00
_cell.angle_gamma   90.00
#
_symmetry.space_group_name_H-M   'P 1'
#
loop_
_entity.id
_entity.type
_entity.pdbx_description
1 polymer ?
#
loop_
_entity_poly.entity_id
_entity_poly.type
_entity_poly.pdbx_seq_one_letter_code
_entity_poly.pdbx_strand_id
1 'polypeptide(L)'
;MARALHAGAISVADSLSGSRLDGGVTDQRPPFKFSALTRVWFSDTDAQGVVYYGRYLPYFDHARTEYHRHLGSLQIEGAEFVMRASNVEYHAPARFDDPLECFVRVSRIGRTSAAYDYATYRLPDQALMVTATQTVVLIDVATRRPRPIPDEVRALIRAFEGDDLAE
;
A
#
# COMPACT_ATOMS: atom_id res chain seq x y z
N MET A 1 -35.34 32.55 24.22
CA MET A 1 -35.57 31.66 23.06
C MET A 1 -34.22 31.40 22.39
N ALA A 2 -33.52 30.34 22.75
CA ALA A 2 -32.26 29.92 22.15
C ALA A 2 -32.55 28.76 21.19
N ARG A 3 -32.28 28.97 19.92
CA ARG A 3 -32.47 27.98 18.86
C ARG A 3 -31.21 27.14 18.77
N ALA A 4 -31.30 25.88 19.12
CA ALA A 4 -30.24 24.92 18.98
C ALA A 4 -29.89 24.65 17.50
N LEU A 5 -28.66 24.94 17.11
CA LEU A 5 -28.11 24.49 15.85
C LEU A 5 -27.62 23.05 16.05
N HIS A 6 -28.39 22.07 15.61
CA HIS A 6 -27.92 20.71 15.40
C HIS A 6 -27.21 20.69 14.04
N ALA A 7 -25.91 20.91 14.04
CA ALA A 7 -25.05 20.49 12.94
C ALA A 7 -24.81 18.99 13.13
N GLY A 8 -25.33 18.18 12.23
CA GLY A 8 -25.04 16.75 12.19
C GLY A 8 -23.54 16.55 11.93
N ALA A 9 -22.78 16.28 12.97
CA ALA A 9 -21.45 15.74 12.84
C ALA A 9 -21.60 14.32 12.28
N ILE A 10 -21.30 14.15 11.00
CA ILE A 10 -21.06 12.82 10.43
C ILE A 10 -19.84 12.30 11.19
N SER A 11 -20.07 11.32 12.05
CA SER A 11 -19.03 10.71 12.86
C SER A 11 -18.02 10.02 11.94
N VAL A 12 -16.83 10.58 11.85
CA VAL A 12 -15.67 9.92 11.20
C VAL A 12 -15.39 8.57 11.86
N ALA A 13 -15.86 8.35 13.09
CA ALA A 13 -15.79 7.09 13.80
C ALA A 13 -16.60 5.96 13.13
N ASP A 14 -17.73 6.28 12.47
CA ASP A 14 -18.54 5.26 11.80
C ASP A 14 -17.94 4.74 10.50
N SER A 15 -17.07 5.52 9.85
CA SER A 15 -16.30 5.07 8.68
C SER A 15 -15.08 4.22 9.05
N LEU A 16 -14.68 4.22 10.32
CA LEU A 16 -13.53 3.47 10.83
C LEU A 16 -13.94 2.29 11.74
N SER A 17 -15.23 2.11 11.98
CA SER A 17 -15.75 1.02 12.81
C SER A 17 -15.87 -0.26 12.01
N GLY A 18 -14.79 -0.92 11.78
CA GLY A 18 -14.77 -2.27 11.21
C GLY A 18 -13.61 -2.51 10.27
N SER A 19 -12.55 -3.04 10.81
CA SER A 19 -11.58 -3.94 10.14
C SER A 19 -10.88 -3.50 8.84
N ARG A 20 -10.91 -2.25 8.41
CA ARG A 20 -10.25 -1.81 7.17
C ARG A 20 -8.82 -1.28 7.33
N LEU A 21 -8.23 -1.36 8.51
CA LEU A 21 -6.78 -1.21 8.62
C LEU A 21 -6.06 -2.36 7.90
N ASP A 22 -6.78 -3.47 7.69
CA ASP A 22 -6.26 -4.71 7.12
C ASP A 22 -6.26 -4.75 5.58
N GLY A 23 -6.66 -3.66 4.91
CA GLY A 23 -6.75 -3.61 3.45
C GLY A 23 -7.97 -4.30 2.85
N GLY A 24 -8.26 -4.07 1.58
CA GLY A 24 -9.39 -4.66 0.89
C GLY A 24 -9.37 -4.47 -0.63
N VAL A 25 -10.15 -5.34 -1.29
CA VAL A 25 -10.39 -5.24 -2.73
C VAL A 25 -11.18 -3.97 -3.05
N THR A 26 -10.81 -3.29 -4.11
CA THR A 26 -11.40 -2.02 -4.54
C THR A 26 -11.45 -1.90 -6.06
N ASP A 27 -12.38 -1.14 -6.58
CA ASP A 27 -12.51 -0.74 -7.99
C ASP A 27 -12.42 0.79 -8.19
N GLN A 28 -12.12 1.52 -7.12
CA GLN A 28 -12.18 2.98 -7.11
C GLN A 28 -11.11 3.64 -8.00
N ARG A 29 -9.96 2.97 -8.21
CA ARG A 29 -8.83 3.55 -8.96
C ARG A 29 -8.16 2.51 -9.86
N PRO A 30 -8.80 2.11 -10.99
CA PRO A 30 -8.13 1.24 -11.94
C PRO A 30 -6.77 1.80 -12.40
N PRO A 31 -5.74 0.98 -12.59
CA PRO A 31 -5.76 -0.49 -12.56
C PRO A 31 -5.57 -1.11 -11.16
N PHE A 32 -5.54 -0.32 -10.08
CA PHE A 32 -5.43 -0.86 -8.73
C PHE A 32 -6.70 -1.61 -8.32
N LYS A 33 -6.54 -2.83 -7.81
CA LYS A 33 -7.61 -3.71 -7.33
C LYS A 33 -7.58 -3.91 -5.83
N PHE A 34 -6.57 -3.33 -5.14
CA PHE A 34 -6.38 -3.46 -3.70
C PHE A 34 -5.87 -2.16 -3.08
N SER A 35 -6.34 -1.86 -1.88
CA SER A 35 -5.85 -0.75 -1.07
C SER A 35 -5.80 -1.12 0.40
N ALA A 36 -4.96 -0.42 1.16
CA ALA A 36 -4.91 -0.49 2.62
C ALA A 36 -5.02 0.91 3.21
N LEU A 37 -5.70 1.01 4.34
CA LEU A 37 -5.84 2.26 5.08
C LEU A 37 -4.71 2.38 6.11
N THR A 38 -4.25 3.60 6.30
CA THR A 38 -3.32 3.96 7.37
C THR A 38 -3.62 5.37 7.86
N ARG A 39 -2.96 5.78 8.93
CA ARG A 39 -3.05 7.12 9.48
C ARG A 39 -1.65 7.64 9.75
N VAL A 40 -1.43 8.92 9.49
CA VAL A 40 -0.15 9.59 9.77
C VAL A 40 0.05 9.70 11.28
N TRP A 41 1.10 9.06 11.80
CA TRP A 41 1.49 9.15 13.21
C TRP A 41 2.30 10.42 13.45
N PHE A 42 2.30 10.92 14.67
CA PHE A 42 3.14 12.06 15.06
C PHE A 42 4.61 11.79 14.76
N SER A 43 5.09 10.58 14.99
CA SER A 43 6.47 10.14 14.70
C SER A 43 6.83 10.10 13.23
N ASP A 44 5.85 10.21 12.31
CA ASP A 44 6.10 10.23 10.87
C ASP A 44 6.38 11.63 10.34
N THR A 45 6.11 12.65 11.14
CA THR A 45 6.26 14.05 10.73
C THR A 45 7.65 14.60 11.04
N ASP A 46 8.07 15.56 10.23
CA ASP A 46 9.33 16.30 10.40
C ASP A 46 9.12 17.70 11.02
N ALA A 47 10.19 18.47 11.12
CA ALA A 47 10.17 19.83 11.66
C ALA A 47 9.28 20.81 10.86
N GLN A 48 8.86 20.47 9.64
CA GLN A 48 7.94 21.24 8.82
C GLN A 48 6.47 20.91 9.12
N GLY A 49 6.21 19.90 9.97
CA GLY A 49 4.87 19.44 10.31
C GLY A 49 4.20 18.64 9.21
N VAL A 50 4.98 18.06 8.31
CA VAL A 50 4.52 17.16 7.23
C VAL A 50 5.21 15.82 7.34
N VAL A 51 4.63 14.79 6.71
CA VAL A 51 5.25 13.46 6.66
C VAL A 51 6.64 13.56 6.05
N TYR A 52 7.65 13.13 6.81
CA TYR A 52 9.01 13.01 6.31
C TYR A 52 9.04 12.06 5.11
N TYR A 53 9.70 12.47 4.03
CA TYR A 53 9.63 11.76 2.74
C TYR A 53 9.93 10.25 2.85
N GLY A 54 10.86 9.83 3.69
CA GLY A 54 11.19 8.41 3.89
C GLY A 54 10.11 7.63 4.64
N ARG A 55 9.15 8.30 5.31
CA ARG A 55 8.07 7.64 6.06
C ARG A 55 6.95 7.08 5.19
N TYR A 56 6.90 7.42 3.92
CA TYR A 56 5.98 6.78 2.99
C TYR A 56 6.36 5.33 2.68
N LEU A 57 7.64 4.94 2.81
CA LEU A 57 8.08 3.56 2.58
C LEU A 57 7.40 2.55 3.53
N PRO A 58 7.29 2.77 4.85
CA PRO A 58 6.48 1.94 5.74
C PRO A 58 5.01 1.82 5.33
N TYR A 59 4.39 2.86 4.75
CA TYR A 59 3.01 2.78 4.29
C TYR A 59 2.88 1.87 3.06
N PHE A 60 3.87 1.90 2.14
CA PHE A 60 3.93 0.97 1.01
C PHE A 60 4.14 -0.47 1.49
N ASP A 61 5.02 -0.68 2.49
CA ASP A 61 5.27 -2.00 3.07
C ASP A 61 4.01 -2.55 3.75
N HIS A 62 3.26 -1.71 4.45
CA HIS A 62 1.96 -2.09 5.02
C HIS A 62 0.98 -2.52 3.93
N ALA A 63 0.77 -1.70 2.90
CA ALA A 63 -0.15 -2.01 1.81
C ALA A 63 0.24 -3.30 1.07
N ARG A 64 1.55 -3.50 0.79
CA ARG A 64 2.07 -4.73 0.17
C ARG A 64 1.85 -5.95 1.07
N THR A 65 2.05 -5.81 2.37
CA THR A 65 1.83 -6.90 3.33
C THR A 65 0.37 -7.32 3.35
N GLU A 66 -0.57 -6.36 3.40
CA GLU A 66 -2.00 -6.65 3.36
C GLU A 66 -2.42 -7.27 2.02
N TYR A 67 -1.86 -6.80 0.90
CA TYR A 67 -2.07 -7.40 -0.42
C TYR A 67 -1.67 -8.89 -0.42
N HIS A 68 -0.47 -9.22 0.04
CA HIS A 68 -0.02 -10.61 0.09
C HIS A 68 -0.79 -11.47 1.10
N ARG A 69 -1.22 -10.87 2.21
CA ARG A 69 -2.10 -11.54 3.18
C ARG A 69 -3.44 -11.88 2.53
N HIS A 70 -4.01 -10.97 1.76
CA HIS A 70 -5.25 -11.21 0.99
C HIS A 70 -5.09 -12.34 -0.02
N LEU A 71 -3.96 -12.38 -0.74
CA LEU A 71 -3.68 -13.45 -1.71
C LEU A 71 -3.28 -14.79 -1.06
N GLY A 72 -3.03 -14.85 0.25
CA GLY A 72 -2.51 -16.05 0.91
C GLY A 72 -1.04 -16.37 0.59
N SER A 73 -0.26 -15.38 0.11
CA SER A 73 1.14 -15.53 -0.33
C SER A 73 2.14 -14.76 0.55
N LEU A 74 1.79 -14.51 1.81
CA LEU A 74 2.60 -13.66 2.69
C LEU A 74 3.97 -14.27 3.03
N GLN A 75 4.06 -15.60 3.09
CA GLN A 75 5.28 -16.29 3.47
C GLN A 75 5.67 -17.32 2.39
N ILE A 76 6.96 -17.37 2.07
CA ILE A 76 7.57 -18.36 1.18
C ILE A 76 8.68 -19.04 1.96
N GLU A 77 8.57 -20.35 2.16
CA GLU A 77 9.52 -21.12 2.96
C GLU A 77 10.96 -20.98 2.43
N GLY A 78 11.89 -20.64 3.31
CA GLY A 78 13.31 -20.52 3.02
C GLY A 78 13.65 -19.37 2.06
N ALA A 79 12.74 -18.45 1.81
CA ALA A 79 12.96 -17.31 0.92
C ALA A 79 12.32 -16.02 1.47
N GLU A 80 12.85 -14.88 1.05
CA GLU A 80 12.33 -13.56 1.39
C GLU A 80 12.44 -12.60 0.20
N PHE A 81 11.52 -11.65 0.10
CA PHE A 81 11.65 -10.55 -0.83
C PHE A 81 12.51 -9.44 -0.25
N VAL A 82 13.52 -9.03 -1.00
CA VAL A 82 14.38 -7.89 -0.65
C VAL A 82 14.18 -6.76 -1.64
N MET A 83 14.21 -5.52 -1.14
CA MET A 83 14.09 -4.33 -1.96
C MET A 83 15.31 -4.19 -2.86
N ARG A 84 15.08 -4.04 -4.17
CA ARG A 84 16.11 -3.81 -5.19
C ARG A 84 16.17 -2.36 -5.64
N ALA A 85 14.99 -1.75 -5.82
CA ALA A 85 14.87 -0.36 -6.27
C ALA A 85 13.55 0.23 -5.78
N SER A 86 13.55 1.53 -5.52
CA SER A 86 12.35 2.30 -5.18
C SER A 86 12.45 3.67 -5.86
N ASN A 87 11.47 4.01 -6.69
CA ASN A 87 11.28 5.34 -7.25
C ASN A 87 10.01 5.93 -6.64
N VAL A 88 10.13 7.11 -6.05
CA VAL A 88 9.03 7.76 -5.33
C VAL A 88 8.86 9.19 -5.83
N GLU A 89 7.62 9.56 -6.17
CA GLU A 89 7.25 10.91 -6.58
C GLU A 89 6.28 11.51 -5.57
N TYR A 90 6.60 12.69 -5.08
CA TYR A 90 5.84 13.40 -4.05
C TYR A 90 5.01 14.51 -4.69
N HIS A 91 3.68 14.48 -4.48
CA HIS A 91 2.74 15.39 -5.12
C HIS A 91 2.15 16.42 -4.15
N ALA A 92 1.84 16.00 -2.92
CA ALA A 92 1.33 16.87 -1.87
C ALA A 92 1.77 16.38 -0.47
N PRO A 93 1.92 17.28 0.51
CA PRO A 93 2.29 16.89 1.86
C PRO A 93 1.10 16.37 2.65
N ALA A 94 1.23 15.19 3.26
CA ALA A 94 0.34 14.75 4.32
C ALA A 94 0.83 15.26 5.68
N ARG A 95 -0.10 15.41 6.64
CA ARG A 95 0.15 15.96 7.97
C ARG A 95 -0.24 14.94 9.06
N PHE A 96 0.17 15.22 10.28
CA PHE A 96 -0.25 14.43 11.45
C PHE A 96 -1.76 14.23 11.46
N ASP A 97 -2.19 13.02 11.77
CA ASP A 97 -3.56 12.54 11.86
C ASP A 97 -4.33 12.44 10.53
N ASP A 98 -3.71 12.78 9.39
CA ASP A 98 -4.35 12.56 8.09
C ASP A 98 -4.61 11.06 7.88
N PRO A 99 -5.86 10.66 7.55
CA PRO A 99 -6.15 9.31 7.09
C PRO A 99 -5.71 9.16 5.65
N LEU A 100 -4.98 8.08 5.36
CA LEU A 100 -4.43 7.78 4.05
C LEU A 100 -4.95 6.44 3.53
N GLU A 101 -5.21 6.36 2.24
CA GLU A 101 -5.49 5.13 1.52
C GLU A 101 -4.36 4.87 0.52
N CYS A 102 -3.63 3.77 0.73
CA CYS A 102 -2.52 3.36 -0.11
C CYS A 102 -2.97 2.23 -1.04
N PHE A 103 -3.10 2.53 -2.31
CA PHE A 103 -3.37 1.57 -3.38
C PHE A 103 -2.08 0.87 -3.76
N VAL A 104 -2.15 -0.43 -4.03
CA VAL A 104 -1.02 -1.27 -4.41
C VAL A 104 -1.45 -2.30 -5.43
N ARG A 105 -0.54 -2.59 -6.37
CA ARG A 105 -0.68 -3.70 -7.33
C ARG A 105 0.68 -4.28 -7.67
N VAL A 106 0.72 -5.51 -8.14
CA VAL A 106 1.87 -6.03 -8.89
C VAL A 106 1.70 -5.62 -10.35
N SER A 107 2.55 -4.74 -10.84
CA SER A 107 2.50 -4.29 -12.24
C SER A 107 3.31 -5.17 -13.17
N ARG A 108 4.33 -5.85 -12.66
CA ARG A 108 5.14 -6.81 -13.41
C ARG A 108 5.68 -7.93 -12.53
N ILE A 109 5.67 -9.16 -13.06
CA ILE A 109 6.29 -10.30 -12.42
C ILE A 109 7.30 -10.97 -13.36
N GLY A 110 8.58 -10.97 -12.96
CA GLY A 110 9.66 -11.68 -13.64
C GLY A 110 9.96 -13.03 -13.00
N ARG A 111 11.04 -13.68 -13.42
CA ARG A 111 11.43 -14.99 -12.87
C ARG A 111 11.76 -14.94 -11.38
N THR A 112 12.52 -13.96 -10.94
CA THR A 112 13.02 -13.80 -9.56
C THR A 112 12.58 -12.49 -8.91
N SER A 113 11.86 -11.61 -9.61
CA SER A 113 11.53 -10.26 -9.17
C SER A 113 10.08 -9.92 -9.46
N ALA A 114 9.54 -8.99 -8.67
CA ALA A 114 8.25 -8.37 -8.93
C ALA A 114 8.36 -6.84 -8.81
N ALA A 115 7.64 -6.13 -9.67
CA ALA A 115 7.47 -4.69 -9.57
C ALA A 115 6.08 -4.37 -9.02
N TYR A 116 6.05 -3.44 -8.06
CA TYR A 116 4.83 -2.95 -7.43
C TYR A 116 4.66 -1.48 -7.76
N ASP A 117 3.45 -1.09 -8.13
CA ASP A 117 3.05 0.30 -8.22
C ASP A 117 2.20 0.66 -7.00
N TYR A 118 2.37 1.91 -6.54
CA TYR A 118 1.64 2.47 -5.41
C TYR A 118 1.11 3.85 -5.74
N ALA A 119 -0.06 4.16 -5.20
CA ALA A 119 -0.61 5.51 -5.19
C ALA A 119 -1.31 5.74 -3.84
N THR A 120 -0.88 6.75 -3.10
CA THR A 120 -1.44 7.06 -1.77
C THR A 120 -2.21 8.36 -1.82
N TYR A 121 -3.45 8.29 -1.37
CA TYR A 121 -4.39 9.41 -1.34
C TYR A 121 -4.77 9.75 0.10
N ARG A 122 -4.93 11.04 0.36
CA ARG A 122 -5.49 11.52 1.62
C ARG A 122 -7.02 11.47 1.55
N LEU A 123 -7.63 10.98 2.62
CA LEU A 123 -9.07 11.04 2.82
C LEU A 123 -9.43 12.25 3.71
N PRO A 124 -10.56 12.93 3.55
CA PRO A 124 -11.65 12.71 2.60
C PRO A 124 -11.51 13.46 1.27
N ASP A 125 -10.51 14.36 1.10
CA ASP A 125 -10.38 15.24 -0.07
C ASP A 125 -9.84 14.54 -1.32
N GLN A 126 -9.43 13.26 -1.20
CA GLN A 126 -8.92 12.43 -2.28
C GLN A 126 -7.69 13.03 -2.98
N ALA A 127 -6.94 13.87 -2.28
CA ALA A 127 -5.71 14.46 -2.81
C ALA A 127 -4.60 13.40 -2.91
N LEU A 128 -3.94 13.33 -4.07
CA LEU A 128 -2.81 12.45 -4.29
C LEU A 128 -1.59 12.97 -3.52
N MET A 129 -1.07 12.15 -2.61
CA MET A 129 0.09 12.50 -1.79
C MET A 129 1.39 12.05 -2.45
N VAL A 130 1.45 10.77 -2.85
CA VAL A 130 2.68 10.14 -3.33
C VAL A 130 2.34 9.00 -4.27
N THR A 131 3.17 8.80 -5.28
CA THR A 131 3.21 7.59 -6.11
C THR A 131 4.56 6.93 -5.99
N ALA A 132 4.62 5.61 -6.20
CA ALA A 132 5.89 4.90 -6.21
C ALA A 132 5.85 3.68 -7.12
N THR A 133 7.04 3.32 -7.62
CA THR A 133 7.31 2.02 -8.21
C THR A 133 8.45 1.37 -7.45
N GLN A 134 8.24 0.15 -6.96
CA GLN A 134 9.24 -0.61 -6.23
C GLN A 134 9.51 -1.94 -6.92
N THR A 135 10.79 -2.31 -7.03
CA THR A 135 11.19 -3.64 -7.49
C THR A 135 11.77 -4.43 -6.32
N VAL A 136 11.22 -5.61 -6.08
CA VAL A 136 11.73 -6.57 -5.11
C VAL A 136 12.27 -7.80 -5.82
N VAL A 137 13.21 -8.48 -5.19
CA VAL A 137 13.81 -9.74 -5.68
C VAL A 137 13.63 -10.80 -4.62
N LEU A 138 13.12 -11.97 -5.01
CA LEU A 138 13.07 -13.13 -4.13
C LEU A 138 14.45 -13.73 -4.02
N ILE A 139 14.93 -13.89 -2.79
CA ILE A 139 16.23 -14.52 -2.49
C ILE A 139 16.05 -15.72 -1.58
N ASP A 140 16.94 -16.66 -1.70
CA ASP A 140 17.12 -17.73 -0.74
C ASP A 140 17.77 -17.16 0.53
N VAL A 141 17.18 -17.44 1.70
CA VAL A 141 17.63 -16.86 2.99
C VAL A 141 19.03 -17.32 3.37
N ALA A 142 19.36 -18.60 3.11
CA ALA A 142 20.65 -19.18 3.50
C ALA A 142 21.78 -18.72 2.60
N THR A 143 21.56 -18.67 1.30
CA THR A 143 22.62 -18.37 0.31
C THR A 143 22.66 -16.91 -0.12
N ARG A 144 21.61 -16.13 0.19
CA ARG A 144 21.42 -14.73 -0.23
C ARG A 144 21.40 -14.55 -1.76
N ARG A 145 21.15 -15.61 -2.52
CA ARG A 145 21.11 -15.57 -3.99
C ARG A 145 19.68 -15.48 -4.51
N PRO A 146 19.46 -14.84 -5.67
CA PRO A 146 18.14 -14.80 -6.30
C PRO A 146 17.56 -16.20 -6.53
N ARG A 147 16.29 -16.38 -6.18
CA ARG A 147 15.53 -17.61 -6.31
C ARG A 147 14.29 -17.36 -7.19
N PRO A 148 13.88 -18.30 -8.05
CA PRO A 148 12.63 -18.16 -8.79
C PRO A 148 11.42 -18.00 -7.85
N ILE A 149 10.51 -17.10 -8.22
CA ILE A 149 9.23 -16.95 -7.52
C ILE A 149 8.43 -18.24 -7.77
N PRO A 150 7.92 -18.92 -6.72
CA PRO A 150 7.15 -20.15 -6.87
C PRO A 150 5.96 -20.00 -7.81
N ASP A 151 5.65 -21.04 -8.59
CA ASP A 151 4.56 -20.99 -9.57
C ASP A 151 3.19 -20.77 -8.92
N GLU A 152 3.00 -21.26 -7.69
CA GLU A 152 1.76 -21.02 -6.92
C GLU A 152 1.58 -19.54 -6.62
N VAL A 153 2.65 -18.85 -6.19
CA VAL A 153 2.62 -17.41 -5.91
C VAL A 153 2.37 -16.62 -7.20
N ARG A 154 3.02 -17.03 -8.30
CA ARG A 154 2.81 -16.41 -9.61
C ARG A 154 1.36 -16.58 -10.07
N ALA A 155 0.78 -17.77 -9.87
CA ALA A 155 -0.60 -18.07 -10.24
C ALA A 155 -1.61 -17.20 -9.45
N LEU A 156 -1.40 -17.01 -8.15
CA LEU A 156 -2.24 -16.15 -7.32
C LEU A 156 -2.20 -14.69 -7.80
N ILE A 157 -1.00 -14.17 -8.08
CA ILE A 157 -0.84 -12.79 -8.58
C ILE A 157 -1.50 -12.64 -9.95
N ARG A 158 -1.29 -13.58 -10.88
CA ARG A 158 -1.94 -13.55 -12.21
C ARG A 158 -3.46 -13.59 -12.11
N ALA A 159 -4.00 -14.46 -11.26
CA ALA A 159 -5.44 -14.57 -11.07
C ALA A 159 -6.06 -13.27 -10.56
N PHE A 160 -5.33 -12.54 -9.72
CA PHE A 160 -5.80 -11.30 -9.13
C PHE A 160 -5.61 -10.09 -10.07
N GLU A 161 -4.41 -9.91 -10.65
CA GLU A 161 -4.10 -8.76 -11.49
C GLU A 161 -4.66 -8.89 -12.91
N GLY A 162 -4.79 -10.13 -13.44
CA GLY A 162 -5.32 -10.36 -14.78
C GLY A 162 -4.51 -9.68 -15.87
N ASP A 163 -5.21 -9.05 -16.82
CA ASP A 163 -4.61 -8.39 -18.00
C ASP A 163 -3.73 -7.17 -17.66
N ASP A 164 -3.83 -6.66 -16.45
CA ASP A 164 -3.02 -5.52 -15.99
C ASP A 164 -1.60 -5.93 -15.56
N LEU A 165 -1.28 -7.23 -15.54
CA LEU A 165 0.02 -7.77 -15.15
C LEU A 165 0.93 -7.95 -16.36
N ALA A 166 2.11 -7.29 -16.36
CA ALA A 166 3.17 -7.57 -17.32
C ALA A 166 4.07 -8.73 -16.84
N GLU A 167 4.61 -9.50 -17.79
CA GLU A 167 5.53 -10.63 -17.54
C GLU A 167 6.89 -10.45 -18.23
#